data_8f76bf1f29ece305d40d00110359ecce
#
_entry.id   8f76bf1f29ece305d40d00110359ecce
#
_cell.length_a   1.000
_cell.length_b   1.000
_cell.length_c   1.000
_cell.angle_alpha   90.00
_cell.angle_beta   90.00
_cell.angle_gamma   90.00
#
_symmetry.space_group_name_H-M   'P 1'
#
loop_
_entity.id
_entity.type
_entity.pdbx_description
1 polymer ?
#
loop_
_entity_poly.entity_id
_entity_poly.type
_entity_poly.pdbx_seq_one_letter_code
_entity_poly.pdbx_strand_id
1 'polypeptide(L)'
;MTVDGGRRHMSTNIDHWSKTSFDLFCKCPRAWAVAYSNKKSSSASAARRGKPTHRLSDLAIRAARRTLLEELSDLYNNKRWTEPYTLQRIKAHMDEQVWTHRIRTDSLIIEGLAAQISHRLKRLRQTDLLKPIWAREPRRWAFFERINSIQIGGLDLYATPDIVVYHQHKWTLFRLRFQSGHPLPSRDLEDALMVHWAMHQRGLPDRVEDYRIRTLTWVGGEWIQGDVETNSNTIRDAWMMLQHDLLEMNWMKRWMTADPTME
;
A
#
# COMPACT_ATOMS: atom_id res chain seq x y z
N MET A 1 38.32 -35.53 8.42
CA MET A 1 37.56 -34.38 8.88
C MET A 1 37.59 -33.35 7.77
N THR A 2 36.63 -33.41 6.88
CA THR A 2 36.45 -32.45 5.76
C THR A 2 35.36 -31.48 6.18
N VAL A 3 35.73 -30.22 6.38
CA VAL A 3 34.80 -29.11 6.69
C VAL A 3 34.14 -28.71 5.39
N ASP A 4 32.89 -29.15 5.21
CA ASP A 4 32.04 -28.78 4.10
C ASP A 4 31.60 -27.32 4.30
N GLY A 5 32.28 -26.42 3.59
CA GLY A 5 31.97 -24.99 3.55
C GLY A 5 30.71 -24.75 2.74
N GLY A 6 29.55 -24.95 3.38
CA GLY A 6 28.23 -24.65 2.79
C GLY A 6 28.16 -23.23 2.30
N ARG A 7 28.48 -22.97 1.03
CA ARG A 7 28.13 -21.75 0.31
C ARG A 7 26.61 -21.63 0.32
N ARG A 8 26.07 -20.82 1.22
CA ARG A 8 24.69 -20.40 1.15
C ARG A 8 24.50 -19.68 -0.18
N HIS A 9 23.90 -20.35 -1.15
CA HIS A 9 23.41 -19.73 -2.37
C HIS A 9 22.44 -18.61 -1.94
N MET A 10 22.92 -17.39 -1.99
CA MET A 10 22.05 -16.22 -1.83
C MET A 10 21.09 -16.23 -3.01
N SER A 11 19.80 -16.42 -2.73
CA SER A 11 18.76 -16.31 -3.75
C SER A 11 18.91 -14.94 -4.43
N THR A 12 19.29 -14.96 -5.70
CA THR A 12 19.43 -13.76 -6.53
C THR A 12 18.09 -13.29 -7.04
N ASN A 13 17.02 -14.05 -6.80
CA ASN A 13 15.69 -13.75 -7.28
C ASN A 13 15.01 -12.69 -6.42
N ILE A 14 14.17 -11.89 -7.07
CA ILE A 14 13.26 -10.96 -6.38
C ILE A 14 12.14 -11.79 -5.79
N ASP A 15 11.97 -11.66 -4.48
CA ASP A 15 11.03 -12.42 -3.65
C ASP A 15 9.83 -11.59 -3.20
N HIS A 16 9.72 -10.34 -3.67
CA HIS A 16 8.62 -9.45 -3.31
C HIS A 16 8.21 -8.55 -4.46
N TRP A 17 6.91 -8.25 -4.53
CA TRP A 17 6.35 -7.27 -5.44
C TRP A 17 5.48 -6.27 -4.67
N SER A 18 5.70 -4.99 -4.92
CA SER A 18 4.84 -3.90 -4.48
C SER A 18 4.77 -2.83 -5.56
N LYS A 19 3.64 -2.14 -5.65
CA LYS A 19 3.47 -1.01 -6.57
C LYS A 19 4.61 0.01 -6.45
N THR A 20 5.02 0.37 -5.24
CA THR A 20 6.07 1.37 -5.00
C THR A 20 7.42 0.90 -5.53
N SER A 21 7.75 -0.38 -5.36
CA SER A 21 8.97 -0.99 -5.91
C SER A 21 8.93 -0.97 -7.44
N PHE A 22 7.81 -1.38 -8.03
CA PHE A 22 7.64 -1.43 -9.47
C PHE A 22 7.62 -0.02 -10.11
N ASP A 23 6.91 0.95 -9.53
CA ASP A 23 6.93 2.34 -10.01
C ASP A 23 8.35 2.94 -10.01
N LEU A 24 9.17 2.59 -9.01
CA LEU A 24 10.55 3.03 -8.98
C LEU A 24 11.39 2.34 -10.06
N PHE A 25 11.18 1.05 -10.28
CA PHE A 25 11.83 0.29 -11.36
C PHE A 25 11.51 0.92 -12.72
N CYS A 26 10.25 1.17 -13.05
CA CYS A 26 9.84 1.80 -14.31
C CYS A 26 10.42 3.21 -14.50
N LYS A 27 10.57 3.98 -13.41
CA LYS A 27 11.13 5.34 -13.49
C LYS A 27 12.63 5.35 -13.63
N CYS A 28 13.31 4.52 -12.89
CA CYS A 28 14.77 4.43 -12.87
C CYS A 28 15.21 3.07 -12.34
N PRO A 29 15.50 2.09 -13.21
CA PRO A 29 15.94 0.75 -12.80
C PRO A 29 17.19 0.79 -11.90
N ARG A 30 18.11 1.74 -12.14
CA ARG A 30 19.31 1.90 -11.31
C ARG A 30 18.96 2.35 -9.89
N ALA A 31 18.08 3.34 -9.72
CA ALA A 31 17.63 3.79 -8.40
C ALA A 31 16.88 2.66 -7.67
N TRP A 32 16.09 1.89 -8.40
CA TRP A 32 15.41 0.72 -7.87
C TRP A 32 16.41 -0.35 -7.39
N ALA A 33 17.41 -0.69 -8.20
CA ALA A 33 18.42 -1.67 -7.82
C ALA A 33 19.19 -1.23 -6.56
N VAL A 34 19.58 0.04 -6.46
CA VAL A 34 20.21 0.59 -5.25
C VAL A 34 19.28 0.50 -4.02
N ALA A 35 17.97 0.72 -4.20
CA ALA A 35 17.01 0.71 -3.08
C ALA A 35 16.64 -0.72 -2.62
N TYR A 36 16.51 -1.67 -3.55
CA TYR A 36 15.91 -2.97 -3.30
C TYR A 36 16.85 -4.18 -3.49
N SER A 37 17.94 -4.07 -4.27
CA SER A 37 18.86 -5.19 -4.49
C SER A 37 19.83 -5.44 -3.35
N ASN A 38 20.18 -4.42 -2.57
CA ASN A 38 21.20 -4.45 -1.53
C ASN A 38 20.60 -4.49 -0.11
N LYS A 39 19.92 -5.56 0.26
CA LYS A 39 19.47 -5.77 1.66
C LYS A 39 20.62 -5.94 2.67
N LYS A 40 21.89 -6.01 2.23
CA LYS A 40 23.05 -6.27 3.11
C LYS A 40 24.22 -5.31 2.97
N SER A 41 24.12 -4.19 2.28
CA SER A 41 25.23 -3.24 2.33
C SER A 41 25.20 -2.49 3.66
N SER A 42 26.30 -2.64 4.39
CA SER A 42 26.59 -2.06 5.69
C SER A 42 26.13 -0.59 5.84
N SER A 43 25.83 -0.21 7.07
CA SER A 43 25.36 1.13 7.50
C SER A 43 26.11 2.34 6.89
N ALA A 44 27.32 2.16 6.39
CA ALA A 44 28.14 3.20 5.78
C ALA A 44 27.63 3.67 4.38
N SER A 45 27.03 2.79 3.57
CA SER A 45 26.49 3.16 2.25
C SER A 45 25.10 3.80 2.33
N ALA A 46 24.36 3.55 3.39
CA ALA A 46 23.07 4.21 3.64
C ALA A 46 23.21 5.71 3.94
N ALA A 47 24.35 6.14 4.49
CA ALA A 47 24.62 7.55 4.80
C ALA A 47 24.90 8.41 3.57
N ARG A 48 25.32 7.81 2.45
CA ARG A 48 25.60 8.53 1.16
C ARG A 48 24.38 8.65 0.25
N ARG A 49 23.33 7.89 0.50
CA ARG A 49 22.06 8.03 -0.25
C ARG A 49 21.37 9.29 0.26
N GLY A 50 21.19 10.26 -0.60
CA GLY A 50 20.38 11.43 -0.27
C GLY A 50 19.07 10.94 0.36
N LYS A 51 18.78 11.37 1.59
CA LYS A 51 17.53 11.00 2.25
C LYS A 51 16.37 11.36 1.32
N PRO A 52 15.44 10.42 1.03
CA PRO A 52 14.30 10.78 0.22
C PRO A 52 13.61 11.98 0.85
N THR A 53 13.50 13.07 0.09
CA THR A 53 12.79 14.27 0.54
C THR A 53 11.31 13.93 0.58
N HIS A 54 10.80 13.64 1.77
CA HIS A 54 9.38 13.41 1.96
C HIS A 54 8.64 14.74 1.82
N ARG A 55 7.64 14.80 0.94
CA ARG A 55 6.75 15.95 0.84
C ARG A 55 5.77 15.92 2.01
N LEU A 56 5.43 17.08 2.55
CA LEU A 56 4.44 17.18 3.63
C LEU A 56 3.10 16.54 3.25
N SER A 57 2.70 16.62 1.97
CA SER A 57 1.51 15.94 1.45
C SER A 57 1.57 14.42 1.62
N ASP A 58 2.74 13.81 1.41
CA ASP A 58 2.91 12.36 1.53
C ASP A 58 2.85 11.92 3.01
N LEU A 59 3.42 12.76 3.90
CA LEU A 59 3.33 12.53 5.35
C LEU A 59 1.89 12.70 5.85
N ALA A 60 1.16 13.68 5.33
CA ALA A 60 -0.25 13.87 5.63
C ALA A 60 -1.11 12.66 5.23
N ILE A 61 -0.82 12.03 4.06
CA ILE A 61 -1.50 10.80 3.65
C ILE A 61 -1.16 9.63 4.56
N ARG A 62 0.11 9.50 4.98
CA ARG A 62 0.50 8.44 5.94
C ARG A 62 -0.23 8.63 7.27
N ALA A 63 -0.29 9.87 7.77
CA ALA A 63 -1.03 10.19 8.98
C ALA A 63 -2.53 9.87 8.83
N ALA A 64 -3.15 10.23 7.68
CA ALA A 64 -4.53 9.89 7.37
C ALA A 64 -4.80 8.39 7.46
N ARG A 65 -3.95 7.58 6.82
CA ARG A 65 -4.09 6.11 6.80
C ARG A 65 -3.93 5.51 8.20
N ARG A 66 -2.91 5.94 8.94
CA ARG A 66 -2.70 5.46 10.29
C ARG A 66 -3.87 5.82 11.20
N THR A 67 -4.36 7.06 11.12
CA THR A 67 -5.55 7.49 11.86
C THR A 67 -6.79 6.67 11.51
N LEU A 68 -7.01 6.38 10.21
CA LEU A 68 -8.13 5.55 9.77
C LEU A 68 -8.03 4.12 10.32
N LEU A 69 -6.85 3.52 10.31
CA LEU A 69 -6.63 2.16 10.83
C LEU A 69 -6.88 2.10 12.34
N GLU A 70 -6.40 3.09 13.10
CA GLU A 70 -6.66 3.19 14.54
C GLU A 70 -8.16 3.37 14.83
N GLU A 71 -8.84 4.22 14.06
CA GLU A 71 -10.28 4.43 14.21
C GLU A 71 -11.07 3.16 13.89
N LEU A 72 -10.74 2.44 12.81
CA LEU A 72 -11.39 1.18 12.46
C LEU A 72 -11.13 0.09 13.51
N SER A 73 -9.92 0.03 14.07
CA SER A 73 -9.58 -0.87 15.16
C SER A 73 -10.40 -0.58 16.42
N ASP A 74 -10.51 0.70 16.79
CA ASP A 74 -11.33 1.12 17.95
C ASP A 74 -12.82 0.88 17.68
N LEU A 75 -13.30 1.11 16.47
CA LEU A 75 -14.67 0.85 16.06
C LEU A 75 -15.01 -0.65 16.15
N TYR A 76 -14.08 -1.52 15.73
CA TYR A 76 -14.20 -2.97 15.87
C TYR A 76 -14.32 -3.38 17.35
N ASN A 77 -13.62 -2.68 18.25
CA ASN A 77 -13.67 -2.84 19.70
C ASN A 77 -14.80 -2.01 20.37
N ASN A 78 -15.81 -1.60 19.61
CA ASN A 78 -16.97 -0.84 20.07
C ASN A 78 -16.67 0.57 20.62
N LYS A 79 -15.52 1.14 20.34
CA LYS A 79 -15.20 2.54 20.69
C LYS A 79 -15.55 3.46 19.53
N ARG A 80 -16.12 4.63 19.83
CA ARG A 80 -16.43 5.66 18.84
C ARG A 80 -15.53 6.87 19.02
N TRP A 81 -15.07 7.40 17.89
CA TRP A 81 -14.31 8.63 17.88
C TRP A 81 -15.22 9.84 17.62
N THR A 82 -14.88 10.95 18.23
CA THR A 82 -15.46 12.26 17.92
C THR A 82 -14.59 12.96 16.87
N GLU A 83 -15.17 13.94 16.16
CA GLU A 83 -14.41 14.72 15.17
C GLU A 83 -13.18 15.43 15.79
N PRO A 84 -13.29 16.08 16.97
CA PRO A 84 -12.13 16.68 17.65
C PRO A 84 -11.04 15.65 17.95
N TYR A 85 -11.40 14.45 18.39
CA TYR A 85 -10.44 13.40 18.69
C TYR A 85 -9.75 12.90 17.39
N THR A 86 -10.49 12.73 16.30
CA THR A 86 -9.91 12.40 14.98
C THR A 86 -8.87 13.46 14.57
N LEU A 87 -9.21 14.74 14.67
CA LEU A 87 -8.29 15.84 14.34
C LEU A 87 -7.04 15.81 15.21
N GLN A 88 -7.19 15.61 16.51
CA GLN A 88 -6.07 15.48 17.44
C GLN A 88 -5.14 14.31 17.07
N ARG A 89 -5.69 13.15 16.72
CA ARG A 89 -4.92 11.98 16.30
C ARG A 89 -4.14 12.24 15.02
N ILE A 90 -4.78 12.87 14.01
CA ILE A 90 -4.11 13.24 12.76
C ILE A 90 -2.94 14.17 13.05
N LYS A 91 -3.14 15.21 13.88
CA LYS A 91 -2.09 16.15 14.24
C LYS A 91 -0.93 15.43 14.93
N ALA A 92 -1.20 14.58 15.91
CA ALA A 92 -0.18 13.80 16.60
C ALA A 92 0.64 12.92 15.64
N HIS A 93 0.00 12.23 14.66
CA HIS A 93 0.71 11.45 13.67
C HIS A 93 1.52 12.31 12.70
N MET A 94 1.03 13.49 12.33
CA MET A 94 1.80 14.42 11.50
C MET A 94 3.02 14.96 12.23
N ASP A 95 2.89 15.34 13.49
CA ASP A 95 3.99 15.83 14.33
C ASP A 95 5.06 14.74 14.47
N GLU A 96 4.67 13.50 14.74
CA GLU A 96 5.56 12.33 14.78
C GLU A 96 6.32 12.14 13.46
N GLN A 97 5.61 12.22 12.30
CA GLN A 97 6.23 12.08 10.98
C GLN A 97 7.22 13.22 10.69
N VAL A 98 6.82 14.46 10.95
CA VAL A 98 7.66 15.64 10.75
C VAL A 98 8.92 15.55 11.61
N TRP A 99 8.80 15.16 12.87
CA TRP A 99 9.93 14.96 13.78
C TRP A 99 10.85 13.82 13.29
N THR A 100 10.28 12.66 12.96
CA THR A 100 11.02 11.48 12.48
C THR A 100 11.82 11.78 11.22
N HIS A 101 11.23 12.51 10.28
CA HIS A 101 11.87 12.87 9.01
C HIS A 101 12.67 14.16 9.08
N ARG A 102 12.72 14.82 10.25
CA ARG A 102 13.42 16.09 10.50
C ARG A 102 13.04 17.19 9.51
N ILE A 103 11.75 17.30 9.19
CA ILE A 103 11.23 18.33 8.28
C ILE A 103 10.99 19.60 9.11
N ARG A 104 11.54 20.72 8.64
CA ARG A 104 11.23 22.03 9.21
C ARG A 104 9.95 22.55 8.57
N THR A 105 8.93 22.80 9.37
CA THR A 105 7.65 23.35 8.92
C THR A 105 6.99 24.15 10.03
N ASP A 106 6.08 25.05 9.68
CA ASP A 106 5.28 25.81 10.60
C ASP A 106 4.13 24.95 11.17
N SER A 107 3.80 25.15 12.44
CA SER A 107 2.66 24.49 13.10
C SER A 107 1.34 24.79 12.41
N LEU A 108 1.14 25.99 11.87
CA LEU A 108 -0.06 26.36 11.12
C LEU A 108 -0.23 25.54 9.85
N ILE A 109 0.87 25.19 9.17
CA ILE A 109 0.82 24.32 7.99
C ILE A 109 0.37 22.91 8.41
N ILE A 110 0.90 22.38 9.52
CA ILE A 110 0.49 21.08 10.06
C ILE A 110 -0.99 21.09 10.42
N GLU A 111 -1.45 22.13 11.09
CA GLU A 111 -2.86 22.29 11.47
C GLU A 111 -3.78 22.37 10.25
N GLY A 112 -3.40 23.13 9.24
CA GLY A 112 -4.15 23.22 7.98
C GLY A 112 -4.25 21.87 7.25
N LEU A 113 -3.15 21.13 7.18
CA LEU A 113 -3.14 19.80 6.57
C LEU A 113 -3.94 18.80 7.41
N ALA A 114 -3.83 18.85 8.74
CA ALA A 114 -4.61 17.99 9.63
C ALA A 114 -6.12 18.24 9.50
N ALA A 115 -6.53 19.50 9.38
CA ALA A 115 -7.93 19.86 9.13
C ALA A 115 -8.44 19.33 7.79
N GLN A 116 -7.64 19.46 6.71
CA GLN A 116 -7.97 18.92 5.39
C GLN A 116 -8.13 17.39 5.44
N ILE A 117 -7.22 16.69 6.11
CA ILE A 117 -7.30 15.23 6.26
C ILE A 117 -8.54 14.85 7.09
N SER A 118 -8.80 15.55 8.20
CA SER A 118 -10.01 15.32 9.02
C SER A 118 -11.28 15.43 8.18
N HIS A 119 -11.36 16.47 7.35
CA HIS A 119 -12.48 16.65 6.42
C HIS A 119 -12.61 15.47 5.44
N ARG A 120 -11.49 15.00 4.85
CA ARG A 120 -11.51 13.83 3.94
C ARG A 120 -12.01 12.57 4.65
N LEU A 121 -11.55 12.30 5.87
CA LEU A 121 -12.00 11.14 6.65
C LEU A 121 -13.48 11.28 7.04
N LYS A 122 -13.95 12.49 7.40
CA LYS A 122 -15.38 12.75 7.64
C LYS A 122 -16.22 12.40 6.41
N ARG A 123 -15.81 12.88 5.23
CA ARG A 123 -16.53 12.59 3.96
C ARG A 123 -16.46 11.10 3.60
N LEU A 124 -15.33 10.41 3.90
CA LEU A 124 -15.18 8.97 3.68
C LEU A 124 -16.24 8.16 4.46
N ARG A 125 -16.45 8.52 5.73
CA ARG A 125 -17.45 7.86 6.60
C ARG A 125 -18.89 8.02 6.09
N GLN A 126 -19.14 9.03 5.27
CA GLN A 126 -20.45 9.34 4.71
C GLN A 126 -20.72 8.70 3.35
N THR A 127 -19.72 8.03 2.74
CA THR A 127 -19.92 7.32 1.48
C THR A 127 -20.90 6.16 1.67
N ASP A 128 -21.84 5.96 0.78
CA ASP A 128 -22.96 5.00 0.92
C ASP A 128 -22.48 3.57 1.23
N LEU A 129 -21.35 3.17 0.66
CA LEU A 129 -20.80 1.82 0.84
C LEU A 129 -20.09 1.61 2.17
N LEU A 130 -19.50 2.66 2.73
CA LEU A 130 -18.72 2.57 3.97
C LEU A 130 -19.50 3.08 5.19
N LYS A 131 -20.48 3.98 4.98
CA LYS A 131 -21.36 4.50 6.05
C LYS A 131 -21.92 3.41 6.98
N PRO A 132 -22.35 2.22 6.48
CA PRO A 132 -22.82 1.15 7.35
C PRO A 132 -21.82 0.63 8.36
N ILE A 133 -20.50 0.73 8.09
CA ILE A 133 -19.44 0.34 9.04
C ILE A 133 -19.51 1.23 10.28
N TRP A 134 -19.57 2.55 10.09
CA TRP A 134 -19.66 3.51 11.20
C TRP A 134 -21.05 3.56 11.85
N ALA A 135 -22.11 3.22 11.11
CA ALA A 135 -23.46 3.04 11.64
C ALA A 135 -23.58 1.74 12.48
N ARG A 136 -22.58 0.88 12.45
CA ARG A 136 -22.58 -0.45 13.12
C ARG A 136 -23.71 -1.35 12.63
N GLU A 137 -24.07 -1.23 11.37
CA GLU A 137 -24.94 -2.22 10.78
C GLU A 137 -24.29 -3.60 10.82
N PRO A 138 -25.07 -4.68 11.03
CA PRO A 138 -24.52 -6.04 11.12
C PRO A 138 -24.00 -6.49 9.75
N ARG A 139 -22.78 -6.12 9.42
CA ARG A 139 -22.08 -6.49 8.19
C ARG A 139 -20.76 -7.16 8.52
N ARG A 140 -20.35 -8.10 7.68
CA ARG A 140 -18.99 -8.64 7.75
C ARG A 140 -18.06 -7.65 7.05
N TRP A 141 -17.05 -7.18 7.76
CA TRP A 141 -16.03 -6.30 7.23
C TRP A 141 -14.70 -6.53 7.93
N ALA A 142 -13.61 -6.18 7.26
CA ALA A 142 -12.27 -6.21 7.78
C ALA A 142 -11.46 -5.05 7.21
N PHE A 143 -10.35 -4.70 7.86
CA PHE A 143 -9.41 -3.70 7.40
C PHE A 143 -7.99 -4.25 7.53
N PHE A 144 -7.09 -3.74 6.69
CA PHE A 144 -5.73 -4.26 6.61
C PHE A 144 -4.72 -3.13 6.43
N GLU A 145 -3.53 -3.33 7.01
CA GLU A 145 -2.39 -2.45 6.74
C GLU A 145 -1.79 -2.81 5.37
N ARG A 146 -1.42 -1.80 4.59
CA ARG A 146 -0.81 -2.02 3.27
C ARG A 146 0.54 -2.73 3.29
N ILE A 147 1.17 -2.80 4.45
CA ILE A 147 2.40 -3.56 4.65
C ILE A 147 2.17 -5.06 4.78
N ASN A 148 0.91 -5.49 4.92
CA ASN A 148 0.59 -6.91 4.99
C ASN A 148 0.78 -7.54 3.61
N SER A 149 1.80 -8.36 3.48
CA SER A 149 2.00 -9.19 2.30
C SER A 149 1.35 -10.54 2.45
N ILE A 150 1.18 -11.21 1.33
CA ILE A 150 0.85 -12.62 1.30
C ILE A 150 1.88 -13.35 0.45
N GLN A 151 2.22 -14.55 0.87
CA GLN A 151 3.19 -15.36 0.14
C GLN A 151 2.48 -16.28 -0.85
N ILE A 152 2.80 -16.14 -2.13
CA ILE A 152 2.27 -16.95 -3.22
C ILE A 152 3.44 -17.51 -4.02
N GLY A 153 3.67 -18.84 -3.97
CA GLY A 153 4.75 -19.47 -4.72
C GLY A 153 6.16 -18.96 -4.39
N GLY A 154 6.38 -18.49 -3.15
CA GLY A 154 7.65 -17.90 -2.71
C GLY A 154 7.79 -16.39 -2.98
N LEU A 155 6.76 -15.75 -3.54
CA LEU A 155 6.69 -14.31 -3.77
C LEU A 155 5.87 -13.63 -2.67
N ASP A 156 6.41 -12.61 -2.03
CA ASP A 156 5.68 -11.71 -1.14
C ASP A 156 4.91 -10.66 -1.96
N LEU A 157 3.60 -10.81 -2.05
CA LEU A 157 2.71 -9.90 -2.77
C LEU A 157 2.13 -8.83 -1.84
N TYR A 158 2.43 -7.56 -2.10
CA TYR A 158 1.93 -6.38 -1.37
C TYR A 158 0.81 -5.68 -2.17
N ALA A 159 -0.33 -6.36 -2.31
CA ALA A 159 -1.53 -5.83 -2.98
C ALA A 159 -2.75 -5.76 -2.03
N THR A 160 -2.50 -5.48 -0.76
CA THR A 160 -3.50 -5.48 0.30
C THR A 160 -4.60 -4.45 0.07
N PRO A 161 -5.90 -4.78 0.11
CA PRO A 161 -6.98 -3.80 0.13
C PRO A 161 -6.95 -2.99 1.43
N ASP A 162 -7.45 -1.75 1.41
CA ASP A 162 -7.53 -0.93 2.63
C ASP A 162 -8.69 -1.40 3.54
N ILE A 163 -9.85 -1.71 2.93
CA ILE A 163 -11.06 -2.20 3.62
C ILE A 163 -11.70 -3.29 2.78
N VAL A 164 -12.30 -4.27 3.44
CA VAL A 164 -13.06 -5.35 2.80
C VAL A 164 -14.45 -5.41 3.44
N VAL A 165 -15.49 -5.42 2.63
CA VAL A 165 -16.88 -5.44 3.10
C VAL A 165 -17.68 -6.50 2.35
N TYR A 166 -18.43 -7.34 3.10
CA TYR A 166 -19.39 -8.25 2.49
C TYR A 166 -20.71 -7.52 2.22
N HIS A 167 -21.06 -7.38 0.95
CA HIS A 167 -22.26 -6.70 0.53
C HIS A 167 -22.83 -7.32 -0.76
N GLN A 168 -24.16 -7.51 -0.82
CA GLN A 168 -24.84 -8.09 -2.00
C GLN A 168 -24.22 -9.40 -2.48
N HIS A 169 -24.01 -10.34 -1.53
CA HIS A 169 -23.44 -11.68 -1.77
C HIS A 169 -22.01 -11.70 -2.34
N LYS A 170 -21.29 -10.55 -2.31
CA LYS A 170 -19.89 -10.45 -2.75
C LYS A 170 -19.04 -9.73 -1.71
N TRP A 171 -17.77 -10.06 -1.70
CA TRP A 171 -16.75 -9.32 -0.97
C TRP A 171 -16.26 -8.15 -1.81
N THR A 172 -16.48 -6.94 -1.35
CA THR A 172 -15.99 -5.73 -2.00
C THR A 172 -14.65 -5.33 -1.39
N LEU A 173 -13.60 -5.32 -2.20
CA LEU A 173 -12.25 -4.90 -1.83
C LEU A 173 -12.11 -3.42 -2.16
N PHE A 174 -11.86 -2.59 -1.14
CA PHE A 174 -11.73 -1.15 -1.32
C PHE A 174 -10.28 -0.72 -1.36
N ARG A 175 -9.94 0.09 -2.37
CA ARG A 175 -8.71 0.86 -2.45
C ARG A 175 -8.98 2.33 -2.19
N LEU A 176 -8.36 2.91 -1.14
CA LEU A 176 -8.51 4.33 -0.80
C LEU A 176 -7.34 5.14 -1.37
N ARG A 177 -7.64 6.10 -2.22
CA ARG A 177 -6.69 7.01 -2.84
C ARG A 177 -6.94 8.42 -2.32
N PHE A 178 -6.15 8.84 -1.33
CA PHE A 178 -6.29 10.14 -0.65
C PHE A 178 -5.89 11.34 -1.53
N GLN A 179 -5.31 11.09 -2.70
CA GLN A 179 -4.99 12.10 -3.72
C GLN A 179 -5.37 11.57 -5.10
N SER A 180 -5.89 12.46 -5.92
CA SER A 180 -5.93 12.25 -7.36
C SER A 180 -4.48 12.27 -7.86
N GLY A 181 -4.08 11.27 -8.59
CA GLY A 181 -2.79 11.23 -9.27
C GLY A 181 -3.02 10.84 -10.71
N HIS A 182 -2.02 11.05 -11.56
CA HIS A 182 -2.09 10.55 -12.93
C HIS A 182 -2.36 9.04 -12.92
N PRO A 183 -3.23 8.54 -13.80
CA PRO A 183 -3.40 7.11 -13.99
C PRO A 183 -2.03 6.52 -14.37
N LEU A 184 -1.63 5.48 -13.65
CA LEU A 184 -0.43 4.71 -13.93
C LEU A 184 -0.86 3.26 -14.15
N PRO A 185 -0.38 2.56 -15.18
CA PRO A 185 -0.72 1.15 -15.42
C PRO A 185 -0.50 0.26 -14.18
N SER A 186 0.53 0.55 -13.41
CA SER A 186 0.81 -0.13 -12.14
C SER A 186 -0.30 -0.02 -11.08
N ARG A 187 -1.18 0.97 -11.19
CA ARG A 187 -2.33 1.12 -10.27
C ARG A 187 -3.41 0.11 -10.59
N ASP A 188 -3.71 -0.07 -11.86
CA ASP A 188 -4.74 -1.01 -12.30
C ASP A 188 -4.26 -2.44 -12.03
N LEU A 189 -2.96 -2.70 -12.23
CA LEU A 189 -2.33 -3.97 -11.87
C LEU A 189 -2.42 -4.22 -10.35
N GLU A 190 -2.06 -3.25 -9.50
CA GLU A 190 -2.16 -3.38 -8.04
C GLU A 190 -3.61 -3.66 -7.60
N ASP A 191 -4.59 -2.96 -8.22
CA ASP A 191 -6.00 -3.15 -7.88
C ASP A 191 -6.49 -4.55 -8.28
N ALA A 192 -6.14 -5.04 -9.46
CA ALA A 192 -6.48 -6.41 -9.90
C ALA A 192 -5.83 -7.47 -9.00
N LEU A 193 -4.57 -7.27 -8.61
CA LEU A 193 -3.84 -8.18 -7.73
C LEU A 193 -4.41 -8.22 -6.30
N MET A 194 -5.26 -7.28 -5.88
CA MET A 194 -5.97 -7.37 -4.59
C MET A 194 -6.83 -8.64 -4.48
N VAL A 195 -7.38 -9.13 -5.60
CA VAL A 195 -8.16 -10.38 -5.58
C VAL A 195 -7.25 -11.56 -5.29
N HIS A 196 -6.07 -11.65 -5.94
CA HIS A 196 -5.09 -12.69 -5.62
C HIS A 196 -4.67 -12.63 -4.16
N TRP A 197 -4.43 -11.44 -3.64
CA TRP A 197 -4.13 -11.26 -2.23
C TRP A 197 -5.27 -11.78 -1.34
N ALA A 198 -6.54 -11.42 -1.65
CA ALA A 198 -7.70 -11.78 -0.86
C ALA A 198 -8.00 -13.29 -0.87
N MET A 199 -7.89 -13.93 -2.03
CA MET A 199 -8.11 -15.38 -2.19
C MET A 199 -7.16 -16.25 -1.34
N HIS A 200 -6.02 -15.68 -0.93
CA HIS A 200 -5.06 -16.37 -0.08
C HIS A 200 -5.18 -15.96 1.40
N GLN A 201 -6.12 -15.07 1.74
CA GLN A 201 -6.37 -14.68 3.13
C GLN A 201 -7.28 -15.67 3.84
N ARG A 202 -6.90 -16.04 5.05
CA ARG A 202 -7.73 -16.91 5.88
C ARG A 202 -9.09 -16.25 6.16
N GLY A 203 -10.17 -16.96 5.85
CA GLY A 203 -11.54 -16.49 6.12
C GLY A 203 -12.18 -15.69 5.00
N LEU A 204 -11.49 -15.52 3.87
CA LEU A 204 -12.03 -14.98 2.62
C LEU A 204 -12.19 -16.12 1.59
N PRO A 205 -13.12 -16.01 0.60
CA PRO A 205 -13.29 -17.00 -0.44
C PRO A 205 -12.06 -17.17 -1.32
N ASP A 206 -11.96 -18.33 -1.98
CA ASP A 206 -10.90 -18.69 -2.93
C ASP A 206 -11.30 -18.53 -4.39
N ARG A 207 -12.47 -17.94 -4.68
CA ARG A 207 -13.02 -17.79 -6.03
C ARG A 207 -13.10 -16.32 -6.43
N VAL A 208 -12.65 -16.00 -7.65
CA VAL A 208 -12.65 -14.64 -8.21
C VAL A 208 -14.06 -14.05 -8.26
N GLU A 209 -15.07 -14.88 -8.57
CA GLU A 209 -16.47 -14.49 -8.73
C GLU A 209 -17.11 -13.94 -7.45
N ASP A 210 -16.54 -14.29 -6.30
CA ASP A 210 -17.02 -13.84 -4.98
C ASP A 210 -16.53 -12.43 -4.62
N TYR A 211 -15.71 -11.83 -5.49
CA TYR A 211 -15.12 -10.52 -5.26
C TYR A 211 -15.63 -9.43 -6.21
N ARG A 212 -15.52 -8.20 -5.72
CA ARG A 212 -15.68 -6.96 -6.48
C ARG A 212 -14.62 -5.97 -6.02
N ILE A 213 -13.99 -5.25 -6.93
CA ILE A 213 -13.01 -4.22 -6.59
C ILE A 213 -13.65 -2.85 -6.76
N ARG A 214 -13.47 -1.99 -5.75
CA ARG A 214 -13.88 -0.60 -5.81
C ARG A 214 -12.76 0.32 -5.35
N THR A 215 -12.57 1.40 -6.09
CA THR A 215 -11.65 2.45 -5.71
C THR A 215 -12.43 3.65 -5.19
N LEU A 216 -11.93 4.27 -4.12
CA LEU A 216 -12.42 5.56 -3.65
C LEU A 216 -11.26 6.55 -3.77
N THR A 217 -11.41 7.52 -4.66
CA THR A 217 -10.38 8.52 -4.96
C THR A 217 -10.86 9.90 -4.52
N TRP A 218 -10.05 10.62 -3.75
CA TRP A 218 -10.35 11.99 -3.36
C TRP A 218 -10.04 12.96 -4.50
N VAL A 219 -11.09 13.61 -5.03
CA VAL A 219 -11.02 14.57 -6.13
C VAL A 219 -11.97 15.72 -5.85
N GLY A 220 -11.50 16.97 -5.98
CA GLY A 220 -12.39 18.14 -5.92
C GLY A 220 -13.21 18.32 -4.64
N GLY A 221 -12.77 17.74 -3.51
CA GLY A 221 -13.51 17.84 -2.24
C GLY A 221 -14.44 16.66 -1.94
N GLU A 222 -14.46 15.63 -2.80
CA GLU A 222 -15.34 14.46 -2.68
C GLU A 222 -14.59 13.15 -2.92
N TRP A 223 -15.17 12.05 -2.42
CA TRP A 223 -14.72 10.70 -2.72
C TRP A 223 -15.45 10.18 -3.95
N ILE A 224 -14.73 10.09 -5.07
CA ILE A 224 -15.25 9.53 -6.31
C ILE A 224 -15.03 8.03 -6.30
N GLN A 225 -16.12 7.29 -6.51
CA GLN A 225 -16.09 5.85 -6.65
C GLN A 225 -15.74 5.46 -8.08
N GLY A 226 -14.82 4.49 -8.21
CA GLY A 226 -14.56 3.77 -9.45
C GLY A 226 -14.75 2.28 -9.22
N ASP A 227 -15.29 1.59 -10.21
CA ASP A 227 -15.37 0.14 -10.25
C ASP A 227 -14.23 -0.40 -11.13
N VAL A 228 -13.57 -1.45 -10.68
CA VAL A 228 -12.56 -2.16 -11.45
C VAL A 228 -13.15 -3.50 -11.87
N GLU A 229 -12.99 -3.84 -13.15
CA GLU A 229 -13.50 -5.09 -13.67
C GLU A 229 -12.84 -6.28 -12.97
N THR A 230 -13.68 -7.17 -12.42
CA THR A 230 -13.25 -8.38 -11.71
C THR A 230 -13.83 -9.60 -12.39
N ASN A 231 -13.20 -10.04 -13.46
CA ASN A 231 -13.48 -11.34 -14.06
C ASN A 231 -12.21 -12.21 -14.04
N SER A 232 -12.39 -13.51 -14.20
CA SER A 232 -11.30 -14.48 -14.11
C SER A 232 -10.19 -14.22 -15.15
N ASN A 233 -10.53 -13.68 -16.32
CA ASN A 233 -9.54 -13.34 -17.34
C ASN A 233 -8.69 -12.13 -16.90
N THR A 234 -9.33 -11.04 -16.50
CA THR A 234 -8.63 -9.83 -16.02
C THR A 234 -7.69 -10.15 -14.85
N ILE A 235 -8.14 -10.98 -13.92
CA ILE A 235 -7.32 -11.36 -12.75
C ILE A 235 -6.16 -12.26 -13.16
N ARG A 236 -6.38 -13.21 -14.07
CA ARG A 236 -5.31 -14.05 -14.64
C ARG A 236 -4.28 -13.22 -15.40
N ASP A 237 -4.75 -12.29 -16.24
CA ASP A 237 -3.86 -11.43 -17.03
C ASP A 237 -3.02 -10.53 -16.13
N ALA A 238 -3.59 -10.00 -15.06
CA ALA A 238 -2.83 -9.26 -14.04
C ALA A 238 -1.74 -10.11 -13.38
N TRP A 239 -2.03 -11.39 -13.11
CA TRP A 239 -1.02 -12.31 -12.58
C TRP A 239 0.09 -12.60 -13.59
N MET A 240 -0.23 -12.79 -14.85
CA MET A 240 0.75 -12.97 -15.91
C MET A 240 1.63 -11.72 -16.10
N MET A 241 1.04 -10.52 -16.07
CA MET A 241 1.79 -9.27 -16.12
C MET A 241 2.76 -9.15 -14.94
N LEU A 242 2.30 -9.47 -13.72
CA LEU A 242 3.16 -9.50 -12.53
C LEU A 242 4.37 -10.45 -12.74
N GLN A 243 4.14 -11.64 -13.27
CA GLN A 243 5.22 -12.59 -13.53
C GLN A 243 6.22 -12.05 -14.56
N HIS A 244 5.74 -11.41 -15.61
CA HIS A 244 6.59 -10.75 -16.60
C HIS A 244 7.43 -9.63 -15.97
N ASP A 245 6.80 -8.74 -15.19
CA ASP A 245 7.49 -7.66 -14.47
C ASP A 245 8.62 -8.21 -13.57
N LEU A 246 8.35 -9.31 -12.85
CA LEU A 246 9.34 -9.95 -12.00
C LEU A 246 10.52 -10.53 -12.80
N LEU A 247 10.26 -11.07 -13.99
CA LEU A 247 11.32 -11.54 -14.88
C LEU A 247 12.22 -10.40 -15.35
N GLU A 248 11.64 -9.28 -15.77
CA GLU A 248 12.39 -8.07 -16.17
C GLU A 248 13.22 -7.50 -15.00
N MET A 249 12.61 -7.36 -13.83
CA MET A 249 13.29 -6.89 -12.63
C MET A 249 14.44 -7.82 -12.23
N ASN A 250 14.26 -9.14 -12.31
CA ASN A 250 15.30 -10.13 -12.02
C ASN A 250 16.42 -10.08 -13.05
N TRP A 251 16.10 -9.93 -14.34
CA TRP A 251 17.09 -9.78 -15.39
C TRP A 251 17.94 -8.52 -15.16
N MET A 252 17.30 -7.38 -14.92
CA MET A 252 17.99 -6.13 -14.63
C MET A 252 18.91 -6.23 -13.40
N LYS A 253 18.43 -6.86 -12.33
CA LYS A 253 19.21 -7.08 -11.12
C LYS A 253 20.48 -7.89 -11.41
N ARG A 254 20.37 -8.97 -12.20
CA ARG A 254 21.52 -9.81 -12.60
C ARG A 254 22.52 -9.03 -13.45
N TRP A 255 22.01 -8.27 -14.43
CA TRP A 255 22.84 -7.46 -15.31
C TRP A 255 23.65 -6.44 -14.53
N MET A 256 23.03 -5.71 -13.60
CA MET A 256 23.70 -4.71 -12.77
C MET A 256 24.70 -5.30 -11.76
N THR A 257 24.53 -6.57 -11.36
CA THR A 257 25.46 -7.24 -10.45
C THR A 257 26.63 -7.91 -11.20
N ALA A 258 26.49 -8.15 -12.50
CA ALA A 258 27.52 -8.75 -13.34
C ALA A 258 28.54 -7.73 -13.89
N ASP A 259 28.19 -6.43 -13.90
CA ASP A 259 29.08 -5.36 -14.38
C ASP A 259 29.61 -4.50 -13.21
N PRO A 260 30.82 -4.82 -12.68
CA PRO A 260 31.41 -4.06 -11.58
C PRO A 260 31.92 -2.67 -11.97
N THR A 261 31.88 -2.30 -13.26
CA THR A 261 32.40 -1.00 -13.75
C THR A 261 31.38 0.13 -13.66
N MET A 262 30.17 -0.14 -13.17
CA MET A 262 29.08 0.86 -13.00
C MET A 262 29.00 1.46 -11.58
N GLU A 263 30.05 1.36 -10.76
CA GLU A 263 30.11 2.08 -9.47
C GLU A 263 30.43 3.56 -9.62
#